data_e88bdbc5bf463e3ddfa0493fb2e782c1
#
_entry.id   e88bdbc5bf463e3ddfa0493fb2e782c1
#
_cell.length_a   1.000
_cell.length_b   1.000
_cell.length_c   1.000
_cell.angle_alpha   90.00
_cell.angle_beta   90.00
_cell.angle_gamma   90.00
#
_symmetry.space_group_name_H-M   'P 1'
#
loop_
_entity.id
_entity.type
_entity.pdbx_description
1 polymer ?
#
loop_
_entity_poly.entity_id
_entity_poly.type
_entity_poly.pdbx_seq_one_letter_code
_entity_poly.pdbx_strand_id
1 'polypeptide(L)'
;MIAIALALAMMLTMFAGCGKSEPVETVPAQEMPASALEILETVWAKYDDSEKFSIVGGNIEANIMDAPGNYDLTYAENMTWNLLVPADRIADVAEAASMIHMMNANTFTCGVFKLADGVTAANFGAAMKDAVMNNQWMCGFPETLLIRNFGDSYVLMAFGLNDAMTPFEKHLSEAYPGMETIANEPIA
;
A
#
# COMPACT_ATOMS: atom_id res chain seq x y z
N MET A 1 70.96 -24.45 39.29
CA MET A 1 70.89 -22.99 39.28
C MET A 1 69.50 -22.67 38.79
N ILE A 2 68.70 -22.21 39.71
CA ILE A 2 67.23 -22.13 39.62
C ILE A 2 66.89 -20.66 39.30
N ALA A 3 66.21 -20.41 38.17
CA ALA A 3 65.68 -19.12 37.81
C ALA A 3 64.20 -19.04 38.21
N ILE A 4 63.90 -18.10 39.09
CA ILE A 4 62.53 -17.80 39.56
C ILE A 4 61.96 -16.76 38.63
N ALA A 5 60.87 -17.09 37.94
CA ALA A 5 60.06 -16.17 37.17
C ALA A 5 58.87 -15.70 38.00
N LEU A 6 58.80 -14.41 38.26
CA LEU A 6 57.69 -13.76 39.00
C LEU A 6 56.58 -13.44 37.97
N ALA A 7 55.41 -14.07 38.12
CA ALA A 7 54.23 -13.76 37.31
C ALA A 7 53.40 -12.69 38.03
N LEU A 8 53.28 -11.55 37.37
CA LEU A 8 52.46 -10.41 37.81
C LEU A 8 51.01 -10.64 37.28
N ALA A 9 50.11 -10.99 38.19
CA ALA A 9 48.69 -11.15 37.89
C ALA A 9 48.00 -9.80 37.86
N MET A 10 47.68 -9.25 36.71
CA MET A 10 46.76 -8.13 36.55
C MET A 10 45.31 -8.65 36.63
N MET A 11 44.62 -8.28 37.71
CA MET A 11 43.16 -8.44 37.82
C MET A 11 42.47 -7.41 36.93
N LEU A 12 41.88 -7.88 35.81
CA LEU A 12 40.93 -7.12 35.01
C LEU A 12 39.54 -7.37 35.59
N THR A 13 38.99 -6.42 36.33
CA THR A 13 37.60 -6.43 36.76
C THR A 13 36.71 -6.10 35.55
N MET A 14 36.11 -7.15 34.97
CA MET A 14 35.03 -6.99 34.00
C MET A 14 33.76 -6.57 34.73
N PHE A 15 33.34 -5.35 34.54
CA PHE A 15 31.97 -4.91 34.83
C PHE A 15 31.02 -5.62 33.87
N ALA A 16 30.39 -6.70 34.32
CA ALA A 16 29.25 -7.33 33.65
C ALA A 16 28.03 -6.42 33.84
N GLY A 17 27.82 -5.46 32.93
CA GLY A 17 26.57 -4.76 32.79
C GLY A 17 25.53 -5.71 32.21
N CYS A 18 24.64 -6.23 33.07
CA CYS A 18 23.45 -6.98 32.67
C CYS A 18 22.44 -5.99 32.08
N GLY A 19 22.62 -5.61 30.82
CA GLY A 19 21.58 -5.03 29.99
C GLY A 19 20.75 -6.21 29.47
N LYS A 20 19.52 -6.38 29.98
CA LYS A 20 18.51 -7.19 29.28
C LYS A 20 18.25 -6.52 27.94
N SER A 21 18.86 -7.01 26.87
CA SER A 21 18.37 -6.80 25.53
C SER A 21 17.08 -7.61 25.43
N GLU A 22 15.94 -6.94 25.43
CA GLU A 22 14.68 -7.56 25.00
C GLU A 22 14.91 -8.10 23.57
N PRO A 23 14.41 -9.31 23.26
CA PRO A 23 14.47 -9.81 21.90
C PRO A 23 13.75 -8.80 21.01
N VAL A 24 14.44 -8.24 20.04
CA VAL A 24 13.77 -7.54 18.93
C VAL A 24 12.94 -8.63 18.25
N GLU A 25 11.62 -8.59 18.44
CA GLU A 25 10.70 -9.40 17.63
C GLU A 25 10.97 -9.02 16.18
N THR A 26 11.68 -9.88 15.47
CA THR A 26 11.78 -9.78 14.02
C THR A 26 10.39 -10.07 13.48
N VAL A 27 9.67 -9.00 13.07
CA VAL A 27 8.45 -9.15 12.28
C VAL A 27 8.81 -10.03 11.09
N PRO A 28 8.12 -11.17 10.86
CA PRO A 28 8.39 -12.00 9.70
C PRO A 28 8.37 -11.14 8.45
N ALA A 29 9.35 -11.32 7.57
CA ALA A 29 9.33 -10.62 6.28
C ALA A 29 8.02 -10.99 5.58
N GLN A 30 7.18 -9.98 5.35
CA GLN A 30 5.91 -10.19 4.66
C GLN A 30 6.20 -10.68 3.25
N GLU A 31 5.56 -11.78 2.84
CA GLU A 31 5.69 -12.29 1.47
C GLU A 31 5.13 -11.25 0.49
N MET A 32 5.84 -11.11 -0.64
CA MET A 32 5.40 -10.22 -1.72
C MET A 32 4.12 -10.80 -2.33
N PRO A 33 3.03 -10.01 -2.49
CA PRO A 33 1.83 -10.48 -3.15
C PRO A 33 2.11 -10.93 -4.58
N ALA A 34 1.40 -11.95 -5.05
CA ALA A 34 1.60 -12.49 -6.39
C ALA A 34 0.99 -11.59 -7.47
N SER A 35 -0.05 -10.81 -7.13
CA SER A 35 -0.75 -9.93 -8.08
C SER A 35 -1.35 -8.69 -7.41
N ALA A 36 -1.69 -7.69 -8.23
CA ALA A 36 -2.42 -6.51 -7.80
C ALA A 36 -3.81 -6.88 -7.24
N LEU A 37 -4.48 -7.85 -7.86
CA LEU A 37 -5.79 -8.33 -7.41
C LEU A 37 -5.71 -8.99 -6.03
N GLU A 38 -4.72 -9.83 -5.78
CA GLU A 38 -4.53 -10.50 -4.49
C GLU A 38 -4.45 -9.49 -3.34
N ILE A 39 -3.81 -8.34 -3.56
CA ILE A 39 -3.73 -7.29 -2.54
C ILE A 39 -5.14 -6.82 -2.14
N LEU A 40 -5.98 -6.51 -3.12
CA LEU A 40 -7.34 -6.03 -2.87
C LEU A 40 -8.25 -7.10 -2.29
N GLU A 41 -8.18 -8.33 -2.80
CA GLU A 41 -8.97 -9.46 -2.29
C GLU A 41 -8.62 -9.78 -0.84
N THR A 42 -7.34 -9.75 -0.49
CA THR A 42 -6.87 -9.98 0.89
C THR A 42 -7.40 -8.91 1.84
N VAL A 43 -7.37 -7.65 1.43
CA VAL A 43 -7.94 -6.54 2.23
C VAL A 43 -9.45 -6.67 2.34
N TRP A 44 -10.14 -6.91 1.22
CA TRP A 44 -11.61 -7.04 1.19
C TRP A 44 -12.13 -8.22 2.01
N ALA A 45 -11.37 -9.30 2.08
CA ALA A 45 -11.71 -10.46 2.90
C ALA A 45 -11.65 -10.20 4.42
N LYS A 46 -11.01 -9.11 4.86
CA LYS A 46 -10.96 -8.73 6.27
C LYS A 46 -12.19 -7.94 6.74
N TYR A 47 -12.99 -7.44 5.81
CA TYR A 47 -14.22 -6.72 6.15
C TYR A 47 -15.28 -7.68 6.69
N ASP A 48 -15.87 -7.34 7.81
CA ASP A 48 -17.09 -7.99 8.28
C ASP A 48 -18.27 -7.65 7.35
N ASP A 49 -19.27 -8.51 7.28
CA ASP A 49 -20.42 -8.29 6.38
C ASP A 49 -21.18 -6.98 6.68
N SER A 50 -21.12 -6.49 7.90
CA SER A 50 -21.71 -5.20 8.31
C SER A 50 -20.87 -3.97 7.92
N GLU A 51 -19.59 -4.16 7.58
CA GLU A 51 -18.69 -3.09 7.15
C GLU A 51 -18.62 -2.99 5.63
N LYS A 52 -19.02 -4.07 4.92
CA LYS A 52 -18.99 -4.11 3.46
C LYS A 52 -19.99 -3.13 2.86
N PHE A 53 -19.55 -2.47 1.83
CA PHE A 53 -20.36 -1.60 0.97
C PHE A 53 -20.35 -2.10 -0.46
N SER A 54 -21.31 -1.65 -1.28
CA SER A 54 -21.38 -2.09 -2.69
C SER A 54 -20.22 -1.53 -3.49
N ILE A 55 -19.43 -2.44 -4.04
CA ILE A 55 -18.26 -2.11 -4.88
C ILE A 55 -18.38 -2.71 -6.26
N VAL A 56 -17.61 -2.15 -7.17
CA VAL A 56 -17.33 -2.71 -8.50
C VAL A 56 -15.82 -2.74 -8.70
N GLY A 57 -15.30 -3.87 -9.15
CA GLY A 57 -13.89 -4.07 -9.46
C GLY A 57 -13.64 -4.23 -10.96
N GLY A 58 -12.40 -3.99 -11.38
CA GLY A 58 -12.01 -4.06 -12.79
C GLY A 58 -12.37 -2.81 -13.59
N ASN A 59 -12.27 -2.92 -14.90
CA ASN A 59 -12.65 -1.85 -15.83
C ASN A 59 -14.13 -1.99 -16.27
N ILE A 60 -14.66 -0.93 -16.87
CA ILE A 60 -16.09 -0.84 -17.25
C ILE A 60 -16.52 -2.00 -18.16
N GLU A 61 -15.64 -2.42 -19.09
CA GLU A 61 -15.92 -3.46 -20.10
C GLU A 61 -15.99 -4.88 -19.50
N ALA A 62 -15.36 -5.09 -18.35
CA ALA A 62 -15.27 -6.39 -17.70
C ALA A 62 -15.33 -6.25 -16.17
N ASN A 63 -16.33 -5.50 -15.68
CA ASN A 63 -16.47 -5.26 -14.25
C ASN A 63 -16.98 -6.47 -13.48
N ILE A 64 -16.58 -6.57 -12.21
CA ILE A 64 -17.04 -7.56 -11.26
C ILE A 64 -17.81 -6.85 -10.14
N MET A 65 -19.06 -7.29 -9.92
CA MET A 65 -19.91 -6.72 -8.88
C MET A 65 -19.58 -7.29 -7.52
N ASP A 66 -19.61 -6.43 -6.50
CA ASP A 66 -19.42 -6.75 -5.09
C ASP A 66 -18.06 -7.42 -4.75
N ALA A 67 -17.06 -7.27 -5.63
CA ALA A 67 -15.71 -7.78 -5.45
C ALA A 67 -14.66 -6.88 -6.12
N PRO A 68 -13.40 -6.88 -5.66
CA PRO A 68 -12.28 -6.35 -6.41
C PRO A 68 -12.11 -7.08 -7.75
N GLY A 69 -11.54 -6.42 -8.75
CA GLY A 69 -11.34 -7.02 -10.07
C GLY A 69 -10.06 -6.58 -10.76
N ASN A 70 -9.52 -7.46 -11.60
CA ASN A 70 -8.41 -7.13 -12.49
C ASN A 70 -8.82 -6.06 -13.49
N TYR A 71 -7.89 -5.18 -13.79
CA TYR A 71 -8.05 -4.17 -14.82
C TYR A 71 -7.47 -4.68 -16.13
N ASP A 72 -8.30 -4.76 -17.19
CA ASP A 72 -7.85 -5.16 -18.52
C ASP A 72 -7.05 -4.02 -19.16
N LEU A 73 -5.74 -4.21 -19.30
CA LEU A 73 -4.84 -3.21 -19.87
C LEU A 73 -5.01 -2.99 -21.39
N THR A 74 -5.88 -3.78 -22.08
CA THR A 74 -6.32 -3.44 -23.44
C THR A 74 -7.06 -2.10 -23.47
N TYR A 75 -7.65 -1.71 -22.35
CA TYR A 75 -8.35 -0.44 -22.13
C TYR A 75 -7.61 0.46 -21.12
N ALA A 76 -6.27 0.43 -21.17
CA ALA A 76 -5.42 1.12 -20.18
C ALA A 76 -5.68 2.62 -20.09
N GLU A 77 -6.06 3.28 -21.19
CA GLU A 77 -6.43 4.69 -21.21
C GLU A 77 -7.62 5.01 -20.30
N ASN A 78 -8.51 4.04 -20.03
CA ASN A 78 -9.64 4.23 -19.11
C ASN A 78 -9.18 4.40 -17.65
N MET A 79 -7.96 3.99 -17.30
CA MET A 79 -7.39 4.24 -15.96
C MET A 79 -7.27 5.74 -15.66
N THR A 80 -7.12 6.58 -16.68
CA THR A 80 -7.08 8.04 -16.50
C THR A 80 -8.39 8.58 -15.93
N TRP A 81 -9.52 7.99 -16.30
CA TRP A 81 -10.83 8.43 -15.83
C TRP A 81 -11.29 7.74 -14.57
N ASN A 82 -11.00 6.44 -14.44
CA ASN A 82 -11.52 5.63 -13.35
C ASN A 82 -10.59 5.61 -12.13
N LEU A 83 -9.27 5.67 -12.37
CA LEU A 83 -8.25 5.54 -11.33
C LEU A 83 -7.32 6.76 -11.26
N LEU A 84 -7.60 7.81 -12.02
CA LEU A 84 -6.81 9.06 -12.09
C LEU A 84 -5.33 8.85 -12.43
N VAL A 85 -4.98 7.75 -13.13
CA VAL A 85 -3.62 7.54 -13.63
C VAL A 85 -3.32 8.58 -14.70
N PRO A 86 -2.27 9.41 -14.55
CA PRO A 86 -1.90 10.36 -15.60
C PRO A 86 -1.63 9.65 -16.94
N ALA A 87 -2.11 10.23 -18.06
CA ALA A 87 -2.02 9.57 -19.37
C ALA A 87 -0.58 9.25 -19.81
N ASP A 88 0.40 10.03 -19.39
CA ASP A 88 1.82 9.83 -19.64
C ASP A 88 2.46 8.77 -18.71
N ARG A 89 1.69 8.29 -17.70
CA ARG A 89 2.14 7.28 -16.74
C ARG A 89 1.48 5.90 -16.95
N ILE A 90 0.56 5.78 -17.91
CA ILE A 90 -0.12 4.51 -18.22
C ILE A 90 0.90 3.41 -18.57
N ALA A 91 1.95 3.75 -19.32
CA ALA A 91 2.99 2.79 -19.69
C ALA A 91 3.85 2.30 -18.51
N ASP A 92 3.79 2.96 -17.36
CA ASP A 92 4.48 2.55 -16.14
C ASP A 92 3.77 1.37 -15.43
N VAL A 93 2.56 1.01 -15.87
CA VAL A 93 1.73 -0.03 -15.24
C VAL A 93 1.81 -1.33 -16.03
N ALA A 94 2.32 -2.39 -15.39
CA ALA A 94 2.40 -3.74 -15.95
C ALA A 94 1.15 -4.60 -15.61
N GLU A 95 0.47 -4.33 -14.51
CA GLU A 95 -0.76 -4.98 -14.06
C GLU A 95 -1.53 -4.00 -13.18
N ALA A 96 -2.85 -4.06 -13.20
CA ALA A 96 -3.68 -3.27 -12.30
C ALA A 96 -4.92 -4.05 -11.83
N ALA A 97 -5.39 -3.67 -10.63
CA ALA A 97 -6.68 -4.11 -10.09
C ALA A 97 -7.37 -2.92 -9.44
N SER A 98 -8.68 -2.96 -9.34
CA SER A 98 -9.45 -1.87 -8.77
C SER A 98 -10.60 -2.34 -7.90
N MET A 99 -11.04 -1.42 -7.03
CA MET A 99 -12.20 -1.54 -6.17
C MET A 99 -12.79 -0.15 -5.98
N ILE A 100 -13.99 0.09 -6.52
CA ILE A 100 -14.64 1.40 -6.56
C ILE A 100 -16.03 1.30 -5.96
N HIS A 101 -16.45 2.26 -5.12
CA HIS A 101 -17.82 2.31 -4.62
C HIS A 101 -18.80 2.58 -5.77
N MET A 102 -19.89 1.79 -5.84
CA MET A 102 -20.87 1.88 -6.94
C MET A 102 -21.64 3.20 -6.96
N MET A 103 -21.72 3.92 -5.83
CA MET A 103 -22.43 5.19 -5.74
C MET A 103 -21.44 6.35 -5.63
N ASN A 104 -21.42 7.23 -6.63
CA ASN A 104 -20.53 8.40 -6.66
C ASN A 104 -20.66 9.33 -5.43
N ALA A 105 -21.85 9.39 -4.82
CA ALA A 105 -22.06 10.19 -3.61
C ALA A 105 -21.29 9.65 -2.38
N ASN A 106 -20.97 8.34 -2.36
CA ASN A 106 -20.22 7.69 -1.30
C ASN A 106 -18.79 7.42 -1.81
N THR A 107 -18.11 8.46 -2.25
CA THR A 107 -16.84 8.38 -2.94
C THR A 107 -15.85 7.46 -2.25
N PHE A 108 -15.47 6.39 -2.93
CA PHE A 108 -14.32 5.55 -2.62
C PHE A 108 -13.79 4.93 -3.91
N THR A 109 -12.51 5.11 -4.15
CA THR A 109 -11.79 4.50 -5.28
C THR A 109 -10.46 3.97 -4.77
N CYS A 110 -10.17 2.71 -5.08
CA CYS A 110 -8.88 2.11 -4.83
C CYS A 110 -8.35 1.44 -6.10
N GLY A 111 -7.11 1.73 -6.45
CA GLY A 111 -6.34 1.06 -7.49
C GLY A 111 -5.05 0.50 -6.93
N VAL A 112 -4.68 -0.70 -7.34
CA VAL A 112 -3.36 -1.29 -7.11
C VAL A 112 -2.68 -1.48 -8.46
N PHE A 113 -1.44 -1.03 -8.56
CA PHE A 113 -0.66 -1.00 -9.78
C PHE A 113 0.64 -1.76 -9.56
N LYS A 114 0.87 -2.80 -10.35
CA LYS A 114 2.19 -3.42 -10.50
C LYS A 114 2.99 -2.56 -11.45
N LEU A 115 4.14 -2.12 -11.03
CA LEU A 115 4.97 -1.23 -11.84
C LEU A 115 5.77 -1.99 -12.88
N ALA A 116 5.97 -1.38 -14.03
CA ALA A 116 6.86 -1.87 -15.07
C ALA A 116 8.33 -1.76 -14.63
N ASP A 117 9.20 -2.56 -15.25
CA ASP A 117 10.63 -2.59 -14.94
C ASP A 117 11.26 -1.19 -15.08
N GLY A 118 12.00 -0.80 -14.04
CA GLY A 118 12.70 0.49 -13.99
C GLY A 118 11.86 1.67 -13.53
N VAL A 119 10.58 1.48 -13.26
CA VAL A 119 9.72 2.49 -12.63
C VAL A 119 9.87 2.40 -11.11
N THR A 120 10.02 3.55 -10.43
CA THR A 120 10.09 3.57 -8.97
C THR A 120 8.73 3.95 -8.37
N ALA A 121 8.38 3.30 -7.25
CA ALA A 121 7.15 3.59 -6.52
C ALA A 121 7.05 5.05 -6.08
N ALA A 122 8.16 5.66 -5.69
CA ALA A 122 8.20 7.07 -5.30
C ALA A 122 7.80 8.01 -6.44
N ASN A 123 8.32 7.79 -7.67
CA ASN A 123 8.00 8.64 -8.82
C ASN A 123 6.56 8.42 -9.30
N PHE A 124 6.11 7.17 -9.37
CA PHE A 124 4.74 6.85 -9.75
C PHE A 124 3.75 7.37 -8.72
N GLY A 125 4.01 7.11 -7.43
CA GLY A 125 3.16 7.57 -6.33
C GLY A 125 3.06 9.10 -6.23
N ALA A 126 4.15 9.83 -6.49
CA ALA A 126 4.13 11.29 -6.55
C ALA A 126 3.23 11.80 -7.70
N ALA A 127 3.31 11.20 -8.89
CA ALA A 127 2.45 11.55 -10.02
C ALA A 127 0.96 11.25 -9.72
N MET A 128 0.67 10.12 -9.07
CA MET A 128 -0.68 9.77 -8.63
C MET A 128 -1.22 10.76 -7.60
N LYS A 129 -0.38 11.14 -6.61
CA LYS A 129 -0.73 12.17 -5.64
C LYS A 129 -1.10 13.47 -6.33
N ASP A 130 -0.24 13.97 -7.22
CA ASP A 130 -0.48 15.22 -7.95
C ASP A 130 -1.78 15.15 -8.77
N ALA A 131 -2.08 14.02 -9.40
CA ALA A 131 -3.30 13.83 -10.17
C ALA A 131 -4.56 13.91 -9.28
N VAL A 132 -4.55 13.26 -8.11
CA VAL A 132 -5.69 13.27 -7.18
C VAL A 132 -5.87 14.67 -6.56
N MET A 133 -4.79 15.28 -6.09
CA MET A 133 -4.83 16.57 -5.40
C MET A 133 -5.23 17.74 -6.31
N ASN A 134 -4.95 17.64 -7.62
CA ASN A 134 -5.33 18.67 -8.60
C ASN A 134 -6.62 18.31 -9.37
N ASN A 135 -7.29 17.20 -9.04
CA ASN A 135 -8.52 16.82 -9.72
C ASN A 135 -9.66 17.78 -9.41
N GLN A 136 -10.46 18.10 -10.43
CA GLN A 136 -11.66 18.92 -10.26
C GLN A 136 -12.86 18.02 -9.94
N TRP A 137 -13.18 17.89 -8.68
CA TRP A 137 -14.29 17.07 -8.21
C TRP A 137 -15.64 17.70 -8.54
N MET A 138 -16.53 16.96 -9.22
CA MET A 138 -17.85 17.45 -9.61
C MET A 138 -19.02 16.69 -8.99
N CYS A 139 -18.88 15.37 -8.79
CA CYS A 139 -19.97 14.47 -8.35
C CYS A 139 -19.51 13.51 -7.24
N GLY A 140 -18.87 14.02 -6.26
CA GLY A 140 -18.29 13.28 -5.14
C GLY A 140 -17.05 14.05 -4.71
N PHE A 141 -16.90 14.19 -3.40
CA PHE A 141 -15.81 14.99 -2.83
C PHE A 141 -15.08 14.10 -1.84
N PRO A 142 -14.00 13.42 -2.27
CA PRO A 142 -13.20 12.61 -1.35
C PRO A 142 -12.53 13.50 -0.31
N GLU A 143 -12.35 12.97 0.89
CA GLU A 143 -11.79 13.69 2.04
C GLU A 143 -10.34 13.29 2.31
N THR A 144 -9.95 12.06 1.97
CA THR A 144 -8.62 11.52 2.27
C THR A 144 -8.03 10.80 1.06
N LEU A 145 -6.72 11.03 0.85
CA LEU A 145 -5.85 10.29 -0.06
C LEU A 145 -4.87 9.43 0.73
N LEU A 146 -4.76 8.16 0.36
CA LEU A 146 -3.77 7.22 0.84
C LEU A 146 -3.00 6.64 -0.34
N ILE A 147 -1.67 6.69 -0.29
CA ILE A 147 -0.78 6.01 -1.24
C ILE A 147 0.24 5.22 -0.46
N ARG A 148 0.31 3.90 -0.72
CA ARG A 148 1.27 2.99 -0.12
C ARG A 148 1.97 2.14 -1.20
N ASN A 149 3.13 1.58 -0.87
CA ASN A 149 3.90 0.75 -1.80
C ASN A 149 4.48 -0.51 -1.13
N PHE A 150 4.71 -1.52 -1.96
CA PHE A 150 5.57 -2.67 -1.68
C PHE A 150 6.86 -2.53 -2.48
N GLY A 151 7.90 -1.93 -1.90
CA GLY A 151 9.11 -1.61 -2.61
C GLY A 151 8.78 -0.90 -3.93
N ASP A 152 9.48 -1.22 -4.99
CA ASP A 152 9.18 -0.71 -6.34
C ASP A 152 8.29 -1.67 -7.16
N SER A 153 7.67 -2.69 -6.53
CA SER A 153 6.84 -3.66 -7.26
C SER A 153 5.39 -3.24 -7.39
N TYR A 154 4.78 -2.74 -6.30
CA TYR A 154 3.38 -2.34 -6.29
C TYR A 154 3.17 -0.99 -5.64
N VAL A 155 2.29 -0.20 -6.22
CA VAL A 155 1.72 1.01 -5.61
C VAL A 155 0.23 0.82 -5.46
N LEU A 156 -0.28 1.04 -4.25
CA LEU A 156 -1.70 1.15 -3.93
C LEU A 156 -2.04 2.62 -3.76
N MET A 157 -3.08 3.08 -4.43
CA MET A 157 -3.68 4.40 -4.23
C MET A 157 -5.15 4.23 -3.88
N ALA A 158 -5.59 4.86 -2.81
CA ALA A 158 -7.00 4.94 -2.45
C ALA A 158 -7.37 6.37 -2.08
N PHE A 159 -8.56 6.79 -2.47
CA PHE A 159 -9.15 8.05 -2.02
C PHE A 159 -10.66 7.89 -1.83
N GLY A 160 -11.23 8.66 -0.90
CA GLY A 160 -12.65 8.58 -0.61
C GLY A 160 -13.06 9.35 0.62
N LEU A 161 -14.33 9.17 1.00
CA LEU A 161 -14.87 9.68 2.27
C LEU A 161 -14.26 8.93 3.44
N ASN A 162 -14.08 9.60 4.56
CA ASN A 162 -13.48 9.02 5.77
C ASN A 162 -14.22 7.79 6.28
N ASP A 163 -15.54 7.72 6.10
CA ASP A 163 -16.34 6.56 6.49
C ASP A 163 -15.93 5.28 5.74
N ALA A 164 -15.47 5.38 4.49
CA ALA A 164 -14.93 4.26 3.73
C ALA A 164 -13.42 4.09 3.90
N MET A 165 -12.67 5.20 3.99
CA MET A 165 -11.22 5.19 4.07
C MET A 165 -10.70 4.67 5.40
N THR A 166 -11.36 5.00 6.53
CA THR A 166 -10.91 4.57 7.87
C THR A 166 -10.90 3.05 8.02
N PRO A 167 -12.00 2.31 7.73
CA PRO A 167 -11.95 0.85 7.77
C PRO A 167 -11.00 0.26 6.72
N PHE A 168 -10.92 0.86 5.52
CA PHE A 168 -10.00 0.41 4.50
C PHE A 168 -8.54 0.46 4.95
N GLU A 169 -8.09 1.59 5.49
CA GLU A 169 -6.71 1.75 5.99
C GLU A 169 -6.39 0.79 7.15
N LYS A 170 -7.35 0.58 8.06
CA LYS A 170 -7.23 -0.41 9.12
C LYS A 170 -6.98 -1.80 8.56
N HIS A 171 -7.86 -2.28 7.67
CA HIS A 171 -7.77 -3.61 7.09
C HIS A 171 -6.54 -3.79 6.18
N LEU A 172 -6.14 -2.73 5.46
CA LEU A 172 -4.89 -2.71 4.69
C LEU A 172 -3.67 -2.88 5.60
N SER A 173 -3.62 -2.15 6.72
CA SER A 173 -2.51 -2.24 7.67
C SER A 173 -2.44 -3.58 8.40
N GLU A 174 -3.60 -4.21 8.65
CA GLU A 174 -3.68 -5.56 9.21
C GLU A 174 -3.29 -6.65 8.20
N ALA A 175 -3.62 -6.46 6.92
CA ALA A 175 -3.25 -7.39 5.86
C ALA A 175 -1.78 -7.27 5.50
N TYR A 176 -1.28 -6.06 5.42
CA TYR A 176 0.02 -5.72 4.86
C TYR A 176 0.78 -4.70 5.72
N PRO A 177 1.23 -5.09 6.93
CA PRO A 177 1.92 -4.19 7.86
C PRO A 177 3.28 -3.71 7.34
N GLY A 178 3.85 -4.37 6.33
CA GLY A 178 5.13 -4.01 5.71
C GLY A 178 5.05 -2.99 4.57
N MET A 179 3.84 -2.53 4.19
CA MET A 179 3.72 -1.48 3.18
C MET A 179 4.23 -0.13 3.70
N GLU A 180 5.05 0.54 2.89
CA GLU A 180 5.52 1.89 3.17
C GLU A 180 4.47 2.92 2.74
N THR A 181 4.42 4.07 3.42
CA THR A 181 3.49 5.15 3.09
C THR A 181 4.19 6.21 2.25
N ILE A 182 3.67 6.47 1.04
CA ILE A 182 4.10 7.58 0.18
C ILE A 182 3.29 8.84 0.51
N ALA A 183 1.97 8.71 0.69
CA ALA A 183 1.09 9.80 1.08
C ALA A 183 -0.05 9.27 1.97
N ASN A 184 -0.46 10.07 2.95
CA ASN A 184 -1.68 9.90 3.74
C ASN A 184 -2.10 11.30 4.21
N GLU A 185 -3.01 11.93 3.49
CA GLU A 185 -3.31 13.33 3.71
C GLU A 185 -4.74 13.70 3.28
N PRO A 186 -5.31 14.78 3.86
CA PRO A 186 -6.62 15.26 3.45
C PRO A 186 -6.58 15.84 2.04
N ILE A 187 -7.68 15.66 1.29
CA ILE A 187 -7.96 16.31 0.01
C ILE A 187 -8.74 17.59 0.33
N ALA A 188 -8.22 18.73 -0.14
CA ALA A 188 -8.79 20.06 0.12
C ALA A 188 -9.85 20.48 -0.91
#